data_f3e56b94fdb41035f5095189389b91d0
#
_entry.id   f3e56b94fdb41035f5095189389b91d0
#
_cell.length_a   1.000
_cell.length_b   1.000
_cell.length_c   1.000
_cell.angle_alpha   90.00
_cell.angle_beta   90.00
_cell.angle_gamma   90.00
#
_symmetry.space_group_name_H-M   'P 1'
#
loop_
_entity.id
_entity.type
_entity.pdbx_description
1 polymer ?
#
loop_
_entity_poly.entity_id
_entity_poly.type
_entity_poly.pdbx_seq_one_letter_code
_entity_poly.pdbx_strand_id
1 'polypeptide(L)'
;STPIKSSAASDVYKRQTVYRQFVLFPQQSGKLTIDAARFDASIAKATQVADPFEAFFNGGNNYVEVKKTLATPQLTVDVKELPAGKPAGFSGGVGEFSISSSINSTNVKTNDAVTVKLVISGTGNLKLISTPEVKFPEDFEVYDPKVDNKFRLTSAGLSGSQVIEYLAIPRNAGTYKIPAVEFSYFDIKSRSYKTLTTEGYELHVEKGSGNAAQTIANFTNKEDLKVLNEDIR
;
A
#
# COMPACT_ATOMS: atom_id res chain seq x y z
N SER A 1 12.68 -12.20 17.01
CA SER A 1 12.18 -12.53 18.38
C SER A 1 13.26 -12.21 19.40
N THR A 2 12.99 -11.28 20.31
CA THR A 2 13.92 -10.90 21.38
C THR A 2 13.58 -11.72 22.61
N PRO A 3 14.50 -12.50 23.19
CA PRO A 3 14.25 -13.20 24.43
C PRO A 3 14.23 -12.20 25.60
N ILE A 4 13.18 -12.22 26.39
CA ILE A 4 13.07 -11.42 27.60
C ILE A 4 13.54 -12.30 28.77
N LYS A 5 14.63 -11.93 29.44
CA LYS A 5 15.06 -12.55 30.67
C LYS A 5 14.13 -12.10 31.80
N SER A 6 13.43 -13.05 32.44
CA SER A 6 12.72 -12.82 33.69
C SER A 6 13.71 -12.87 34.84
N SER A 7 13.68 -11.89 35.77
CA SER A 7 14.55 -11.81 36.94
C SER A 7 14.17 -12.78 38.10
N ALA A 8 13.19 -13.65 37.90
CA ALA A 8 12.87 -14.69 38.84
C ALA A 8 13.70 -15.94 38.53
N ALA A 9 14.35 -16.50 39.53
CA ALA A 9 15.33 -17.59 39.51
C ALA A 9 14.78 -18.94 38.97
N SER A 10 14.28 -18.96 37.77
CA SER A 10 14.09 -20.19 36.98
C SER A 10 14.35 -19.84 35.51
N ASP A 11 15.18 -20.61 34.84
CA ASP A 11 15.59 -20.49 33.44
C ASP A 11 14.43 -20.61 32.41
N VAL A 12 13.29 -20.00 32.66
CA VAL A 12 12.17 -19.98 31.72
C VAL A 12 12.31 -18.79 30.79
N TYR A 13 12.90 -18.99 29.64
CA TYR A 13 12.89 -17.99 28.57
C TYR A 13 11.46 -17.83 28.05
N LYS A 14 10.84 -16.70 28.29
CA LYS A 14 9.59 -16.31 27.62
C LYS A 14 9.95 -15.83 26.20
N ARG A 15 9.55 -16.55 25.20
CA ARG A 15 9.65 -16.10 23.80
C ARG A 15 8.36 -15.38 23.43
N GLN A 16 8.48 -14.14 22.98
CA GLN A 16 7.36 -13.41 22.39
C GLN A 16 7.48 -13.57 20.88
N THR A 17 6.41 -14.03 20.24
CA THR A 17 6.32 -14.15 18.79
C THR A 17 5.18 -13.28 18.29
N VAL A 18 5.47 -12.42 17.32
CA VAL A 18 4.41 -11.73 16.57
C VAL A 18 3.87 -12.72 15.54
N TYR A 19 2.65 -13.18 15.78
CA TYR A 19 2.02 -14.18 14.91
C TYR A 19 1.37 -13.53 13.68
N ARG A 20 0.66 -12.42 13.87
CA ARG A 20 -0.05 -11.72 12.81
C ARG A 20 -0.22 -10.23 13.15
N GLN A 21 -0.02 -9.38 12.15
CA GLN A 21 -0.21 -7.94 12.27
C GLN A 21 -1.16 -7.44 11.19
N PHE A 22 -2.13 -6.61 11.58
CA PHE A 22 -3.06 -5.94 10.67
C PHE A 22 -2.99 -4.44 10.88
N VAL A 23 -3.14 -3.68 9.80
CA VAL A 23 -3.46 -2.25 9.87
C VAL A 23 -4.89 -2.06 9.42
N LEU A 24 -5.68 -1.42 10.26
CA LEU A 24 -7.08 -1.13 10.01
C LEU A 24 -7.25 0.37 9.81
N PHE A 25 -8.01 0.74 8.80
CA PHE A 25 -8.38 2.12 8.54
C PHE A 25 -9.90 2.25 8.74
N PRO A 26 -10.35 2.96 9.80
CA PRO A 26 -11.76 3.12 10.07
C PRO A 26 -12.42 3.97 8.96
N GLN A 27 -13.60 3.54 8.53
CA GLN A 27 -14.39 4.22 7.49
C GLN A 27 -15.55 5.03 8.10
N GLN A 28 -15.77 4.92 9.40
CA GLN A 28 -16.83 5.59 10.14
C GLN A 28 -16.27 6.21 11.40
N SER A 29 -16.85 7.31 11.84
CA SER A 29 -16.57 7.93 13.13
C SER A 29 -17.37 7.28 14.24
N GLY A 30 -16.97 7.53 15.49
CA GLY A 30 -17.61 7.02 16.69
C GLY A 30 -16.84 5.88 17.35
N LYS A 31 -17.50 5.21 18.28
CA LYS A 31 -16.92 4.07 19.00
C LYS A 31 -17.04 2.81 18.15
N LEU A 32 -15.90 2.33 17.66
CA LEU A 32 -15.81 1.10 16.90
C LEU A 32 -15.22 0.00 17.80
N THR A 33 -15.79 -1.19 17.69
CA THR A 33 -15.34 -2.34 18.47
C THR A 33 -14.62 -3.34 17.58
N ILE A 34 -13.46 -3.80 18.03
CA ILE A 34 -12.74 -4.93 17.45
C ILE A 34 -12.98 -6.11 18.38
N ASP A 35 -13.70 -7.11 17.88
CA ASP A 35 -14.06 -8.28 18.65
C ASP A 35 -12.85 -9.12 19.05
N ALA A 36 -13.00 -9.89 20.12
CA ALA A 36 -11.99 -10.82 20.58
C ALA A 36 -11.71 -11.91 19.54
N ALA A 37 -10.46 -12.05 19.16
CA ALA A 37 -10.01 -13.16 18.31
C ALA A 37 -9.68 -14.37 19.18
N ARG A 38 -10.11 -15.57 18.76
CA ARG A 38 -9.77 -16.84 19.40
C ARG A 38 -8.75 -17.59 18.56
N PHE A 39 -7.76 -18.16 19.22
CA PHE A 39 -6.71 -18.94 18.61
C PHE A 39 -6.62 -20.30 19.32
N ASP A 40 -6.72 -21.38 18.57
CA ASP A 40 -6.45 -22.71 19.07
C ASP A 40 -5.00 -23.05 18.73
N ALA A 41 -4.18 -23.19 19.76
CA ALA A 41 -2.76 -23.50 19.64
C ALA A 41 -2.52 -24.95 20.07
N SER A 42 -1.75 -25.66 19.28
CA SER A 42 -1.27 -27.00 19.60
C SER A 42 0.24 -26.94 19.87
N ILE A 43 0.64 -27.32 21.05
CA ILE A 43 2.02 -27.29 21.50
C ILE A 43 2.48 -28.71 21.74
N ALA A 44 3.47 -29.19 20.98
CA ALA A 44 4.15 -30.45 21.28
C ALA A 44 5.11 -30.25 22.47
N LYS A 45 4.77 -30.83 23.61
CA LYS A 45 5.62 -30.81 24.80
C LYS A 45 6.35 -32.16 24.90
N ALA A 46 7.67 -32.11 24.91
CA ALA A 46 8.47 -33.31 25.19
C ALA A 46 8.21 -33.78 26.64
N THR A 47 7.77 -35.02 26.82
CA THR A 47 7.69 -35.66 28.12
C THR A 47 8.97 -36.45 28.34
N GLN A 48 9.54 -36.30 29.54
CA GLN A 48 10.61 -37.22 29.95
C GLN A 48 9.99 -38.60 30.13
N VAL A 49 10.49 -39.57 29.37
CA VAL A 49 10.09 -40.98 29.51
C VAL A 49 10.69 -41.49 30.81
N ALA A 50 9.84 -41.89 31.75
CA ALA A 50 10.27 -42.39 33.03
C ALA A 50 10.91 -43.82 32.93
N ASP A 51 10.67 -44.50 31.79
CA ASP A 51 11.17 -45.84 31.55
C ASP A 51 12.14 -45.87 30.35
N PRO A 52 13.45 -46.22 30.58
CA PRO A 52 14.43 -46.35 29.52
C PRO A 52 14.07 -47.39 28.46
N PHE A 53 13.28 -48.41 28.83
CA PHE A 53 12.88 -49.50 27.96
C PHE A 53 11.80 -49.06 26.95
N GLU A 54 10.81 -48.29 27.37
CA GLU A 54 9.82 -47.68 26.49
C GLU A 54 10.45 -46.65 25.51
N ALA A 55 11.45 -45.89 25.96
CA ALA A 55 12.19 -44.99 25.12
C ALA A 55 12.89 -45.65 23.93
N PHE A 56 13.37 -46.87 24.13
CA PHE A 56 14.07 -47.63 23.10
C PHE A 56 13.12 -48.14 22.00
N PHE A 57 11.93 -48.57 22.37
CA PHE A 57 10.95 -49.10 21.41
C PHE A 57 10.15 -48.04 20.69
N ASN A 58 9.92 -46.83 21.27
CA ASN A 58 9.15 -45.74 20.71
C ASN A 58 10.01 -44.62 20.07
N GLY A 59 11.28 -44.89 19.76
CA GLY A 59 12.15 -43.92 19.10
C GLY A 59 12.54 -42.73 19.96
N GLY A 60 12.42 -42.80 21.28
CA GLY A 60 12.98 -41.81 22.23
C GLY A 60 12.25 -40.43 22.34
N ASN A 61 11.27 -40.19 21.53
CA ASN A 61 10.58 -38.86 21.51
C ASN A 61 9.09 -39.01 21.80
N ASN A 62 8.73 -39.06 23.06
CA ASN A 62 7.33 -38.91 23.45
C ASN A 62 6.95 -37.43 23.55
N TYR A 63 6.23 -36.96 22.56
CA TYR A 63 5.60 -35.64 22.60
C TYR A 63 4.12 -35.79 22.97
N VAL A 64 3.69 -35.06 23.95
CA VAL A 64 2.27 -34.89 24.24
C VAL A 64 1.79 -33.59 23.62
N GLU A 65 0.78 -33.71 22.78
CA GLU A 65 0.11 -32.55 22.21
C GLU A 65 -0.77 -31.89 23.25
N VAL A 66 -0.45 -30.67 23.66
CA VAL A 66 -1.25 -29.85 24.55
C VAL A 66 -2.00 -28.82 23.73
N LYS A 67 -3.32 -28.95 23.65
CA LYS A 67 -4.19 -27.97 23.01
C LYS A 67 -4.51 -26.88 24.01
N LYS A 68 -4.36 -25.62 23.58
CA LYS A 68 -4.67 -24.44 24.38
C LYS A 68 -5.41 -23.42 23.55
N THR A 69 -6.59 -23.02 23.99
CA THR A 69 -7.32 -21.91 23.39
C THR A 69 -6.89 -20.60 24.05
N LEU A 70 -6.49 -19.64 23.23
CA LEU A 70 -6.13 -18.29 23.65
C LEU A 70 -7.16 -17.31 23.03
N ALA A 71 -7.56 -16.31 23.78
CA ALA A 71 -8.42 -15.23 23.28
C ALA A 71 -7.75 -13.89 23.51
N THR A 72 -7.86 -12.99 22.51
CA THR A 72 -7.51 -11.58 22.73
C THR A 72 -8.64 -10.88 23.49
N PRO A 73 -8.36 -9.78 24.20
CA PRO A 73 -9.43 -8.92 24.69
C PRO A 73 -10.15 -8.25 23.53
N GLN A 74 -11.41 -7.92 23.72
CA GLN A 74 -12.14 -7.00 22.88
C GLN A 74 -11.55 -5.60 23.03
N LEU A 75 -11.40 -4.86 21.93
CA LEU A 75 -10.85 -3.51 21.92
C LEU A 75 -11.89 -2.53 21.39
N THR A 76 -11.96 -1.36 22.02
CA THR A 76 -12.81 -0.25 21.57
C THR A 76 -11.91 0.90 21.11
N VAL A 77 -12.16 1.42 19.91
CA VAL A 77 -11.44 2.55 19.32
C VAL A 77 -12.42 3.70 19.13
N ASP A 78 -12.10 4.87 19.67
CA ASP A 78 -12.87 6.09 19.45
C ASP A 78 -12.34 6.83 18.24
N VAL A 79 -13.08 6.77 17.12
CA VAL A 79 -12.71 7.36 15.85
C VAL A 79 -13.34 8.74 15.74
N LYS A 80 -12.50 9.76 15.68
CA LYS A 80 -12.92 11.15 15.53
C LYS A 80 -13.18 11.48 14.06
N GLU A 81 -14.16 12.33 13.83
CA GLU A 81 -14.39 12.92 12.52
C GLU A 81 -13.23 13.82 12.10
N LEU A 82 -12.99 13.91 10.80
CA LEU A 82 -12.07 14.91 10.27
C LEU A 82 -12.66 16.31 10.46
N PRO A 83 -11.83 17.33 10.74
CA PRO A 83 -12.31 18.69 10.95
C PRO A 83 -13.09 19.25 9.75
N ALA A 84 -13.92 20.25 10.00
CA ALA A 84 -14.55 21.03 8.93
C ALA A 84 -13.50 21.73 8.05
N GLY A 85 -13.90 22.14 6.85
CA GLY A 85 -13.00 22.82 5.90
C GLY A 85 -12.28 21.88 4.94
N LYS A 86 -12.82 20.68 4.70
CA LYS A 86 -12.31 19.72 3.71
C LYS A 86 -12.26 20.37 2.31
N PRO A 87 -11.08 20.39 1.63
CA PRO A 87 -10.95 20.92 0.27
C PRO A 87 -11.80 20.15 -0.73
N ALA A 88 -12.25 20.80 -1.80
CA ALA A 88 -13.06 20.18 -2.86
C ALA A 88 -12.33 19.00 -3.52
N GLY A 89 -11.00 19.09 -3.69
CA GLY A 89 -10.14 18.03 -4.25
C GLY A 89 -9.55 17.10 -3.20
N PHE A 90 -10.21 16.91 -2.05
CA PHE A 90 -9.70 16.01 -1.01
C PHE A 90 -9.62 14.56 -1.48
N SER A 91 -8.43 14.01 -1.46
CA SER A 91 -8.14 12.66 -1.96
C SER A 91 -8.59 11.51 -1.05
N GLY A 92 -9.09 11.78 0.15
CA GLY A 92 -9.33 10.77 1.18
C GLY A 92 -8.06 10.38 1.95
N GLY A 93 -6.92 10.94 1.60
CA GLY A 93 -5.64 10.67 2.27
C GLY A 93 -5.61 11.22 3.70
N VAL A 94 -5.22 10.37 4.66
CA VAL A 94 -4.98 10.72 6.07
C VAL A 94 -3.63 10.15 6.45
N GLY A 95 -2.68 11.03 6.78
CA GLY A 95 -1.30 10.62 7.06
C GLY A 95 -0.30 11.72 6.80
N GLU A 96 0.92 11.35 6.44
CA GLU A 96 1.99 12.24 5.99
C GLU A 96 2.40 11.82 4.58
N PHE A 97 2.21 12.71 3.59
CA PHE A 97 2.42 12.37 2.19
C PHE A 97 3.25 13.41 1.45
N SER A 98 3.84 12.97 0.36
CA SER A 98 4.48 13.79 -0.66
C SER A 98 3.97 13.36 -2.03
N ILE A 99 3.99 14.27 -3.00
CA ILE A 99 3.70 13.99 -4.40
C ILE A 99 4.81 14.54 -5.28
N SER A 100 5.16 13.81 -6.32
CA SER A 100 6.04 14.28 -7.39
C SER A 100 5.49 13.85 -8.74
N SER A 101 5.85 14.59 -9.78
CA SER A 101 5.51 14.27 -11.17
C SER A 101 6.76 14.23 -12.03
N SER A 102 6.68 13.51 -13.13
CA SER A 102 7.67 13.53 -14.21
C SER A 102 7.00 13.23 -15.54
N ILE A 103 7.60 13.73 -16.62
CA ILE A 103 7.17 13.47 -17.99
C ILE A 103 8.33 12.86 -18.78
N ASN A 104 8.03 11.96 -19.72
CA ASN A 104 9.06 11.31 -20.52
C ASN A 104 9.76 12.26 -21.50
N SER A 105 9.02 13.19 -22.11
CA SER A 105 9.55 14.21 -23.03
C SER A 105 8.57 15.39 -23.13
N THR A 106 9.12 16.58 -23.28
CA THR A 106 8.35 17.80 -23.60
C THR A 106 8.39 18.19 -25.08
N ASN A 107 9.25 17.54 -25.87
CA ASN A 107 9.33 17.70 -27.33
C ASN A 107 9.06 16.34 -27.97
N VAL A 108 7.94 16.25 -28.67
CA VAL A 108 7.43 15.01 -29.28
C VAL A 108 6.89 15.31 -30.67
N LYS A 109 6.61 14.26 -31.44
CA LYS A 109 5.92 14.35 -32.72
C LYS A 109 4.48 13.88 -32.58
N THR A 110 3.62 14.25 -33.52
CA THR A 110 2.29 13.66 -33.61
C THR A 110 2.38 12.15 -33.65
N ASN A 111 1.50 11.47 -32.90
CA ASN A 111 1.48 10.02 -32.68
C ASN A 111 2.66 9.45 -31.85
N ASP A 112 3.47 10.27 -31.20
CA ASP A 112 4.37 9.79 -30.14
C ASP A 112 3.61 9.62 -28.82
N ALA A 113 4.09 8.70 -27.98
CA ALA A 113 3.52 8.49 -26.65
C ALA A 113 4.10 9.48 -25.64
N VAL A 114 3.22 10.21 -24.97
CA VAL A 114 3.54 11.06 -23.83
C VAL A 114 3.12 10.33 -22.56
N THR A 115 4.06 10.11 -21.66
CA THR A 115 3.80 9.46 -20.36
C THR A 115 4.06 10.43 -19.22
N VAL A 116 3.02 10.71 -18.44
CA VAL A 116 3.12 11.46 -17.18
C VAL A 116 3.06 10.47 -16.04
N LYS A 117 4.05 10.52 -15.17
CA LYS A 117 4.15 9.68 -13.99
C LYS A 117 3.95 10.53 -12.74
N LEU A 118 3.00 10.15 -11.89
CA LEU A 118 2.82 10.68 -10.54
C LEU A 118 3.30 9.65 -9.54
N VAL A 119 3.97 10.12 -8.49
CA VAL A 119 4.38 9.29 -7.36
C VAL A 119 3.89 9.93 -6.08
N ILE A 120 2.97 9.26 -5.40
CA ILE A 120 2.51 9.61 -4.05
C ILE A 120 3.23 8.71 -3.08
N SER A 121 3.99 9.28 -2.14
CA SER A 121 4.77 8.53 -1.15
C SER A 121 4.44 9.00 0.25
N GLY A 122 4.52 8.09 1.23
CA GLY A 122 4.31 8.48 2.62
C GLY A 122 3.88 7.34 3.54
N THR A 123 3.29 7.75 4.66
CA THR A 123 2.75 6.85 5.68
C THR A 123 1.33 7.28 6.04
N GLY A 124 0.39 6.34 5.99
CA GLY A 124 -1.03 6.60 6.26
C GLY A 124 -1.93 5.59 5.55
N ASN A 125 -3.13 6.05 5.17
CA ASN A 125 -4.14 5.21 4.51
C ASN A 125 -3.95 5.12 2.97
N LEU A 126 -2.73 4.88 2.52
CA LEU A 126 -2.33 4.86 1.10
C LEU A 126 -3.27 4.07 0.17
N LYS A 127 -3.89 3.00 0.67
CA LYS A 127 -4.84 2.18 -0.10
C LYS A 127 -6.19 2.85 -0.36
N LEU A 128 -6.50 3.91 0.36
CA LEU A 128 -7.79 4.61 0.31
C LEU A 128 -7.72 5.97 -0.40
N ILE A 129 -6.54 6.33 -0.88
CA ILE A 129 -6.32 7.57 -1.61
C ILE A 129 -6.94 7.44 -3.00
N SER A 130 -7.79 8.40 -3.36
CA SER A 130 -8.29 8.53 -4.71
C SER A 130 -7.16 8.94 -5.66
N THR A 131 -7.08 8.28 -6.81
CA THR A 131 -6.08 8.58 -7.83
C THR A 131 -6.28 10.01 -8.36
N PRO A 132 -5.28 10.91 -8.24
CA PRO A 132 -5.37 12.25 -8.81
C PRO A 132 -5.51 12.18 -10.32
N GLU A 133 -6.27 13.07 -10.90
CA GLU A 133 -6.47 13.15 -12.35
C GLU A 133 -5.44 14.08 -13.00
N VAL A 134 -4.83 13.62 -14.10
CA VAL A 134 -4.01 14.45 -14.99
C VAL A 134 -4.90 14.92 -16.15
N LYS A 135 -5.04 16.23 -16.30
CA LYS A 135 -5.83 16.82 -17.37
C LYS A 135 -4.98 16.99 -18.63
N PHE A 136 -5.23 16.16 -19.62
CA PHE A 136 -4.65 16.31 -20.94
C PHE A 136 -5.50 17.22 -21.82
N PRO A 137 -4.90 17.88 -22.84
CA PRO A 137 -5.65 18.61 -23.85
C PRO A 137 -6.63 17.70 -24.61
N GLU A 138 -7.75 18.27 -25.08
CA GLU A 138 -8.81 17.52 -25.79
C GLU A 138 -8.33 16.81 -27.08
N ASP A 139 -7.28 17.33 -27.73
CA ASP A 139 -6.69 16.75 -28.93
C ASP A 139 -5.83 15.49 -28.66
N PHE A 140 -5.71 15.09 -27.40
CA PHE A 140 -4.93 13.92 -27.01
C PHE A 140 -5.84 12.70 -26.86
N GLU A 141 -5.41 11.58 -27.39
CA GLU A 141 -5.98 10.28 -27.05
C GLU A 141 -5.39 9.81 -25.72
N VAL A 142 -6.25 9.71 -24.69
CA VAL A 142 -5.82 9.38 -23.32
C VAL A 142 -6.23 7.96 -22.98
N TYR A 143 -5.32 7.22 -22.36
CA TYR A 143 -5.53 5.86 -21.88
C TYR A 143 -5.75 5.83 -20.38
N ASP A 144 -6.43 4.79 -19.89
CA ASP A 144 -6.64 4.58 -18.46
C ASP A 144 -5.30 4.50 -17.72
N PRO A 145 -5.17 5.17 -16.56
CA PRO A 145 -3.91 5.19 -15.84
C PRO A 145 -3.58 3.83 -15.24
N LYS A 146 -2.28 3.51 -15.24
CA LYS A 146 -1.74 2.36 -14.51
C LYS A 146 -1.33 2.75 -13.12
N VAL A 147 -1.74 1.93 -12.14
CA VAL A 147 -1.43 2.15 -10.73
C VAL A 147 -0.57 0.98 -10.23
N ASP A 148 0.64 1.29 -9.77
CA ASP A 148 1.53 0.33 -9.11
C ASP A 148 1.72 0.71 -7.64
N ASN A 149 1.30 -0.18 -6.74
CA ASN A 149 1.32 0.03 -5.31
C ASN A 149 2.49 -0.72 -4.68
N LYS A 150 3.41 0.03 -4.07
CA LYS A 150 4.58 -0.51 -3.35
C LYS A 150 4.45 -0.21 -1.86
N PHE A 151 3.54 -0.92 -1.21
CA PHE A 151 3.24 -0.72 0.20
C PHE A 151 3.89 -1.78 1.08
N ARG A 152 4.32 -1.36 2.25
CA ARG A 152 4.84 -2.24 3.30
C ARG A 152 4.24 -1.87 4.65
N LEU A 153 4.02 -2.88 5.48
CA LEU A 153 3.61 -2.69 6.85
C LEU A 153 4.83 -2.37 7.71
N THR A 154 4.73 -1.30 8.50
CA THR A 154 5.77 -0.86 9.44
C THR A 154 5.17 -0.69 10.83
N SER A 155 6.00 -0.46 11.85
CA SER A 155 5.55 -0.13 13.20
C SER A 155 4.72 1.18 13.26
N ALA A 156 4.94 2.10 12.31
CA ALA A 156 4.22 3.36 12.19
C ALA A 156 2.93 3.24 11.35
N GLY A 157 2.60 2.06 10.81
CA GLY A 157 1.47 1.82 9.95
C GLY A 157 1.86 1.43 8.53
N LEU A 158 0.98 1.68 7.57
CA LEU A 158 1.22 1.40 6.16
C LEU A 158 2.07 2.52 5.56
N SER A 159 3.23 2.16 5.02
CA SER A 159 4.16 3.09 4.37
C SER A 159 4.52 2.61 2.97
N GLY A 160 4.89 3.52 2.09
CA GLY A 160 5.34 3.18 0.75
C GLY A 160 5.01 4.24 -0.28
N SER A 161 4.84 3.80 -1.52
CA SER A 161 4.50 4.67 -2.63
C SER A 161 3.44 4.06 -3.55
N GLN A 162 2.63 4.91 -4.12
CA GLN A 162 1.74 4.63 -5.23
C GLN A 162 2.29 5.34 -6.46
N VAL A 163 2.60 4.57 -7.49
CA VAL A 163 3.07 5.08 -8.78
C VAL A 163 1.93 5.01 -9.77
N ILE A 164 1.57 6.15 -10.36
CA ILE A 164 0.47 6.27 -11.30
C ILE A 164 1.06 6.76 -12.62
N GLU A 165 0.88 5.99 -13.67
CA GLU A 165 1.37 6.31 -15.01
C GLU A 165 0.19 6.60 -15.94
N TYR A 166 0.17 7.79 -16.54
CA TYR A 166 -0.80 8.24 -17.52
C TYR A 166 -0.15 8.23 -18.88
N LEU A 167 -0.81 7.63 -19.85
CA LEU A 167 -0.38 7.60 -21.25
C LEU A 167 -1.35 8.43 -22.09
N ALA A 168 -0.81 9.34 -22.89
CA ALA A 168 -1.57 10.12 -23.85
C ALA A 168 -0.83 10.28 -25.17
N ILE A 169 -1.56 10.43 -26.28
CA ILE A 169 -1.01 10.53 -27.62
C ILE A 169 -1.54 11.78 -28.29
N PRO A 170 -0.69 12.78 -28.58
CA PRO A 170 -1.09 13.98 -29.32
C PRO A 170 -1.38 13.60 -30.78
N ARG A 171 -2.54 14.04 -31.29
CA ARG A 171 -2.96 13.80 -32.67
C ARG A 171 -2.64 14.96 -33.59
N ASN A 172 -2.49 16.15 -33.05
CA ASN A 172 -2.23 17.38 -33.80
C ASN A 172 -0.91 18.02 -33.34
N ALA A 173 -0.23 18.71 -34.27
CA ALA A 173 0.94 19.51 -33.95
C ALA A 173 0.51 20.82 -33.26
N GLY A 174 1.33 21.29 -32.31
CA GLY A 174 1.03 22.51 -31.56
C GLY A 174 1.82 22.60 -30.25
N THR A 175 1.58 23.65 -29.51
CA THR A 175 2.09 23.81 -28.13
C THR A 175 0.93 23.62 -27.17
N TYR A 176 1.10 22.67 -26.25
CA TYR A 176 0.05 22.26 -25.31
C TYR A 176 0.54 22.40 -23.88
N LYS A 177 -0.41 22.61 -22.96
CA LYS A 177 -0.13 22.68 -21.53
C LYS A 177 -0.81 21.54 -20.81
N ILE A 178 -0.05 20.80 -20.01
CA ILE A 178 -0.54 19.86 -19.01
C ILE A 178 -0.45 20.59 -17.68
N PRO A 179 -1.60 20.92 -17.04
CA PRO A 179 -1.58 21.69 -15.78
C PRO A 179 -0.95 20.89 -14.63
N ALA A 180 -0.50 21.61 -13.62
CA ALA A 180 -0.08 21.04 -12.36
C ALA A 180 -1.21 20.22 -11.72
N VAL A 181 -0.86 19.13 -11.06
CA VAL A 181 -1.80 18.27 -10.33
C VAL A 181 -1.80 18.65 -8.86
N GLU A 182 -2.99 18.87 -8.31
CA GLU A 182 -3.18 19.11 -6.89
C GLU A 182 -3.53 17.83 -6.17
N PHE A 183 -2.92 17.63 -4.98
CA PHE A 183 -3.17 16.52 -4.10
C PHE A 183 -3.45 17.03 -2.69
N SER A 184 -4.71 16.93 -2.27
CA SER A 184 -5.15 17.41 -0.95
C SER A 184 -5.37 16.22 -0.02
N TYR A 185 -4.81 16.30 1.19
CA TYR A 185 -4.88 15.27 2.22
C TYR A 185 -4.98 15.88 3.62
N PHE A 186 -5.33 15.09 4.60
CA PHE A 186 -5.31 15.49 6.01
C PHE A 186 -4.00 15.05 6.65
N ASP A 187 -3.20 16.03 7.08
CA ASP A 187 -1.94 15.80 7.78
C ASP A 187 -2.21 15.59 9.28
N ILE A 188 -1.92 14.39 9.77
CA ILE A 188 -2.14 14.00 11.16
C ILE A 188 -1.21 14.73 12.13
N LYS A 189 -0.04 15.16 11.67
CA LYS A 189 0.96 15.85 12.49
C LYS A 189 0.56 17.29 12.77
N SER A 190 0.18 18.04 11.74
CA SER A 190 -0.30 19.40 11.87
C SER A 190 -1.80 19.46 12.21
N ARG A 191 -2.53 18.33 12.10
CA ARG A 191 -3.99 18.23 12.28
C ARG A 191 -4.76 19.19 11.37
N SER A 192 -4.32 19.31 10.14
CA SER A 192 -4.91 20.23 9.16
C SER A 192 -4.88 19.62 7.75
N TYR A 193 -5.75 20.15 6.89
CA TYR A 193 -5.69 19.80 5.47
C TYR A 193 -4.50 20.48 4.81
N LYS A 194 -3.80 19.74 3.98
CA LYS A 194 -2.70 20.22 3.15
C LYS A 194 -2.99 19.92 1.69
N THR A 195 -2.62 20.85 0.82
CA THR A 195 -2.64 20.65 -0.62
C THR A 195 -1.22 20.78 -1.14
N LEU A 196 -0.76 19.72 -1.79
CA LEU A 196 0.49 19.68 -2.51
C LEU A 196 0.22 19.84 -3.99
N THR A 197 1.10 20.52 -4.69
CA THR A 197 0.97 20.78 -6.13
C THR A 197 2.22 20.30 -6.84
N THR A 198 2.07 19.58 -7.94
CA THR A 198 3.17 19.17 -8.80
C THR A 198 3.56 20.30 -9.76
N GLU A 199 4.58 20.06 -10.57
CA GLU A 199 4.86 20.92 -11.72
C GLU A 199 3.85 20.66 -12.84
N GLY A 200 3.55 21.69 -13.61
CA GLY A 200 2.87 21.58 -14.89
C GLY A 200 3.88 21.48 -16.04
N TYR A 201 3.45 21.00 -17.20
CA TYR A 201 4.32 20.80 -18.34
C TYR A 201 3.82 21.56 -19.57
N GLU A 202 4.74 22.12 -20.36
CA GLU A 202 4.47 22.64 -21.69
C GLU A 202 5.09 21.68 -22.72
N LEU A 203 4.26 21.16 -23.62
CA LEU A 203 4.65 20.24 -24.67
C LEU A 203 4.71 20.94 -26.03
N HIS A 204 5.78 20.71 -26.75
CA HIS A 204 5.92 21.08 -28.15
C HIS A 204 5.75 19.84 -29.01
N VAL A 205 4.64 19.81 -29.76
CA VAL A 205 4.31 18.68 -30.66
C VAL A 205 4.59 19.10 -32.10
N GLU A 206 5.58 18.51 -32.69
CA GLU A 206 5.94 18.72 -34.13
C GLU A 206 5.11 17.79 -35.02
N LYS A 207 4.87 18.23 -36.28
CA LYS A 207 4.27 17.37 -37.29
C LYS A 207 5.24 16.26 -37.68
N GLY A 208 4.80 15.01 -37.63
CA GLY A 208 5.64 13.85 -37.95
C GLY A 208 4.85 12.55 -37.90
N SER A 209 5.56 11.46 -38.18
CA SER A 209 5.04 10.10 -38.08
C SER A 209 5.63 9.42 -36.84
N GLY A 210 5.25 9.84 -35.67
CA GLY A 210 5.61 9.14 -34.42
C GLY A 210 5.04 7.72 -34.41
N ASN A 211 5.63 6.84 -33.61
CA ASN A 211 5.16 5.46 -33.43
C ASN A 211 4.92 5.12 -31.98
N ALA A 212 3.69 5.31 -31.54
CA ALA A 212 3.25 4.96 -30.18
C ALA A 212 2.88 3.47 -30.04
N ALA A 213 2.74 2.70 -31.10
CA ALA A 213 2.17 1.36 -31.09
C ALA A 213 2.89 0.41 -30.10
N GLN A 214 4.23 0.43 -30.08
CA GLN A 214 5.01 -0.41 -29.17
C GLN A 214 4.88 0.06 -27.71
N THR A 215 4.80 1.36 -27.47
CA THR A 215 4.62 1.92 -26.14
C THR A 215 3.22 1.60 -25.60
N ILE A 216 2.19 1.69 -26.45
CA ILE A 216 0.81 1.31 -26.11
C ILE A 216 0.76 -0.17 -25.73
N ALA A 217 1.35 -1.05 -26.57
CA ALA A 217 1.37 -2.48 -26.31
C ALA A 217 2.06 -2.80 -24.97
N ASN A 218 3.21 -2.19 -24.70
CA ASN A 218 3.91 -2.39 -23.42
C ASN A 218 3.15 -1.78 -22.24
N PHE A 219 2.36 -0.74 -22.49
CA PHE A 219 1.53 -0.11 -21.48
C PHE A 219 0.34 -1.00 -21.16
N THR A 220 -0.36 -1.57 -22.09
CA THR A 220 -1.54 -2.44 -21.91
C THR A 220 -1.18 -3.85 -21.44
N ASN A 221 -0.11 -4.47 -21.97
CA ASN A 221 0.25 -5.85 -21.66
C ASN A 221 0.81 -6.08 -20.24
N LYS A 222 1.25 -5.04 -19.54
CA LYS A 222 1.71 -5.18 -18.14
C LYS A 222 0.60 -5.52 -17.15
N GLU A 223 -0.63 -5.23 -17.45
CA GLU A 223 -1.78 -5.57 -16.58
C GLU A 223 -2.15 -7.04 -16.67
N ASP A 224 -2.17 -7.61 -17.89
CA ASP A 224 -2.52 -9.02 -18.10
C ASP A 224 -1.53 -9.99 -17.42
N LEU A 225 -0.26 -9.59 -17.27
CA LEU A 225 0.76 -10.40 -16.59
C LEU A 225 0.64 -10.38 -15.06
N LYS A 226 0.04 -9.35 -14.48
CA LYS A 226 -0.17 -9.27 -13.01
C LYS A 226 -1.37 -10.11 -12.57
N VAL A 227 -2.44 -10.13 -13.35
CA VAL A 227 -3.65 -10.91 -13.05
C VAL A 227 -3.34 -12.41 -13.07
N LEU A 228 -2.51 -12.87 -14.03
CA LEU A 228 -2.08 -14.27 -14.14
C LEU A 228 -1.20 -14.74 -12.96
N ASN A 229 -0.51 -13.84 -12.25
CA ASN A 229 0.34 -14.19 -11.11
C ASN A 229 -0.37 -14.12 -9.75
N GLU A 230 -1.55 -13.50 -9.66
CA GLU A 230 -2.35 -13.46 -8.43
C GLU A 230 -3.29 -14.68 -8.31
N ASP A 231 -3.65 -15.32 -9.46
CA ASP A 231 -4.52 -16.52 -9.48
C ASP A 231 -3.74 -17.84 -9.24
N ILE A 232 -2.42 -17.80 -9.04
CA ILE A 232 -1.57 -19.01 -8.87
C ILE A 232 -1.01 -19.13 -7.42
N ARG A 233 -1.60 -18.45 -6.42
CA ARG A 233 -1.18 -18.60 -5.02
C ARG A 233 -2.30 -18.97 -4.09
#